data_55cc44078ec7ec7957c83d9abbe5bb8d
#
_entry.id   55cc44078ec7ec7957c83d9abbe5bb8d
#
_cell.length_a   1.000
_cell.length_b   1.000
_cell.length_c   1.000
_cell.angle_alpha   90.00
_cell.angle_beta   90.00
_cell.angle_gamma   90.00
#
_symmetry.space_group_name_H-M   'P 1'
#
loop_
_entity.id
_entity.type
_entity.pdbx_description
1 polymer ?
#
loop_
_entity_poly.entity_id
_entity_poly.type
_entity_poly.pdbx_seq_one_letter_code
_entity_poly.pdbx_strand_id
1 'polypeptide(L)'
;MIEDTARHPRGGIYFDDFVVGHIYEHRLRRTVTQMDNMLFSNMTLNPQPLHIDRHFCAEETEWGQPLMNSLFTLGLMIGISVSDLTVGTTIANLGMEEVTFPHPLFENDTVHCTTEILGKRESNSRPGAGILQFCHRAYNQNDKLVAECRRQAFMHMRPR
;
A
#
# COMPACT_ATOMS: atom_id res chain seq x y z
N MET A 1 11.89 -18.49 10.35
CA MET A 1 10.64 -19.23 10.07
C MET A 1 9.62 -18.67 11.03
N ILE A 2 8.58 -18.03 10.54
CA ILE A 2 7.42 -17.65 11.36
C ILE A 2 6.72 -18.98 11.63
N GLU A 3 6.65 -19.39 12.91
CA GLU A 3 5.88 -20.56 13.33
C GLU A 3 4.49 -20.51 12.70
N ASP A 4 3.93 -21.67 12.44
CA ASP A 4 2.62 -21.92 11.82
C ASP A 4 1.48 -21.34 12.70
N THR A 5 1.43 -20.02 12.77
CA THR A 5 0.32 -19.30 13.38
C THR A 5 -0.88 -19.50 12.49
N ALA A 6 -1.97 -20.06 13.03
CA ALA A 6 -3.18 -20.33 12.28
C ALA A 6 -3.70 -19.04 11.61
N ARG A 7 -3.46 -18.92 10.31
CA ARG A 7 -3.95 -17.79 9.51
C ARG A 7 -5.46 -17.91 9.30
N HIS A 8 -6.08 -16.79 8.99
CA HIS A 8 -7.45 -16.79 8.48
C HIS A 8 -7.57 -17.71 7.24
N PRO A 9 -8.67 -18.42 7.00
CA PRO A 9 -8.83 -19.31 5.82
C PRO A 9 -8.55 -18.63 4.47
N ARG A 10 -8.63 -17.30 4.39
CA ARG A 10 -8.27 -16.50 3.21
C ARG A 10 -6.80 -16.07 3.18
N GLY A 11 -6.01 -16.41 4.19
CA GLY A 11 -4.56 -16.20 4.24
C GLY A 11 -4.08 -15.02 5.10
N GLY A 12 -4.96 -14.15 5.59
CA GLY A 12 -4.56 -13.01 6.43
C GLY A 12 -4.09 -13.41 7.83
N ILE A 13 -3.27 -12.57 8.43
CA ILE A 13 -2.78 -12.68 9.80
C ILE A 13 -3.81 -12.05 10.74
N TYR A 14 -4.11 -12.69 11.87
CA TYR A 14 -4.96 -12.10 12.90
C TYR A 14 -4.19 -11.05 13.71
N PHE A 15 -4.93 -10.11 14.32
CA PHE A 15 -4.36 -9.05 15.16
C PHE A 15 -3.35 -9.59 16.19
N ASP A 16 -3.65 -10.71 16.83
CA ASP A 16 -2.84 -11.31 17.89
C ASP A 16 -1.42 -11.63 17.45
N ASP A 17 -1.26 -12.06 16.20
CA ASP A 17 -0.03 -12.63 15.65
C ASP A 17 0.93 -11.59 15.04
N PHE A 18 0.52 -10.33 14.98
CA PHE A 18 1.43 -9.26 14.57
C PHE A 18 2.41 -8.91 15.68
N VAL A 19 3.68 -8.76 15.34
CA VAL A 19 4.75 -8.38 16.24
C VAL A 19 5.21 -6.95 15.95
N VAL A 20 5.17 -6.08 16.95
CA VAL A 20 5.64 -4.69 16.82
C VAL A 20 7.14 -4.68 16.51
N GLY A 21 7.53 -3.83 15.58
CA GLY A 21 8.91 -3.72 15.07
C GLY A 21 9.25 -4.72 13.96
N HIS A 22 8.38 -5.70 13.65
CA HIS A 22 8.62 -6.61 12.54
C HIS A 22 8.38 -5.92 11.20
N ILE A 23 9.26 -6.20 10.23
CA ILE A 23 9.15 -5.71 8.85
C ILE A 23 8.85 -6.90 7.94
N TYR A 24 7.75 -6.81 7.21
CA TYR A 24 7.35 -7.77 6.20
C TYR A 24 7.80 -7.28 4.83
N GLU A 25 8.58 -8.09 4.13
CA GLU A 25 8.87 -7.91 2.70
C GLU A 25 7.81 -8.67 1.90
N HIS A 26 7.08 -7.94 1.02
CA HIS A 26 6.01 -8.55 0.24
C HIS A 26 6.54 -9.26 -1.00
N ARG A 27 6.02 -10.47 -1.24
CA ARG A 27 6.43 -11.28 -2.40
C ARG A 27 5.87 -10.75 -3.71
N LEU A 28 4.69 -10.13 -3.68
CA LEU A 28 4.06 -9.57 -4.86
C LEU A 28 4.83 -8.32 -5.32
N ARG A 29 5.20 -8.32 -6.60
CA ARG A 29 5.79 -7.18 -7.31
C ARG A 29 4.95 -6.90 -8.54
N ARG A 30 4.88 -5.64 -8.95
CA ARG A 30 4.09 -5.28 -10.12
C ARG A 30 4.75 -4.18 -10.94
N THR A 31 4.88 -4.42 -12.24
CA THR A 31 5.22 -3.38 -13.22
C THR A 31 3.98 -2.54 -13.51
N VAL A 32 4.10 -1.23 -13.40
CA VAL A 32 3.01 -0.28 -13.71
C VAL A 32 3.04 0.10 -15.18
N THR A 33 1.87 0.39 -15.72
CA THR A 33 1.67 0.72 -17.11
C THR A 33 0.93 2.05 -17.29
N GLN A 34 1.01 2.65 -18.48
CA GLN A 34 0.22 3.84 -18.78
C GLN A 34 -1.29 3.57 -18.72
N MET A 35 -1.71 2.34 -18.99
CA MET A 35 -3.11 1.95 -18.83
C MET A 35 -3.59 2.09 -17.39
N ASP A 36 -2.78 1.68 -16.40
CA ASP A 36 -3.11 1.86 -14.99
C ASP A 36 -3.34 3.33 -14.65
N ASN A 37 -2.47 4.19 -15.16
CA ASN A 37 -2.53 5.64 -14.95
C ASN A 37 -3.79 6.24 -15.56
N MET A 38 -4.08 5.91 -16.81
CA MET A 38 -5.26 6.42 -17.52
C MET A 38 -6.56 5.91 -16.89
N LEU A 39 -6.66 4.62 -16.58
CA LEU A 39 -7.86 4.05 -15.96
C LEU A 39 -8.13 4.68 -14.61
N PHE A 40 -7.09 4.77 -13.75
CA PHE A 40 -7.25 5.35 -12.42
C PHE A 40 -7.65 6.84 -12.48
N SER A 41 -6.98 7.62 -13.34
CA SER A 41 -7.28 9.04 -13.49
C SER A 41 -8.70 9.26 -14.03
N ASN A 42 -9.16 8.47 -15.00
CA ASN A 42 -10.52 8.53 -15.50
C ASN A 42 -11.57 8.12 -14.45
N MET A 43 -11.31 7.05 -13.71
CA MET A 43 -12.23 6.59 -12.65
C MET A 43 -12.39 7.59 -11.52
N THR A 44 -11.34 8.37 -11.25
CA THR A 44 -11.33 9.39 -10.19
C THR A 44 -11.67 10.78 -10.70
N LEU A 45 -12.03 10.93 -11.98
CA LEU A 45 -12.33 12.19 -12.64
C LEU A 45 -11.18 13.22 -12.52
N ASN A 46 -9.93 12.75 -12.54
CA ASN A 46 -8.73 13.58 -12.49
C ASN A 46 -8.26 13.89 -13.94
N PRO A 47 -8.53 15.08 -14.50
CA PRO A 47 -8.17 15.43 -15.88
C PRO A 47 -6.74 15.98 -16.01
N GLN A 48 -5.90 15.83 -14.99
CA GLN A 48 -4.56 16.43 -14.99
C GLN A 48 -3.71 15.86 -16.13
N PRO A 49 -3.27 16.69 -17.11
CA PRO A 49 -2.51 16.23 -18.26
C PRO A 49 -1.18 15.57 -17.89
N LEU A 50 -0.63 15.92 -16.72
CA LEU A 50 0.57 15.28 -16.16
C LEU A 50 0.49 13.74 -16.11
N HIS A 51 -0.72 13.18 -16.02
CA HIS A 51 -0.92 11.72 -15.93
C HIS A 51 -1.34 11.08 -17.25
N ILE A 52 -1.97 11.84 -18.15
CA ILE A 52 -2.71 11.28 -19.29
C ILE A 52 -2.28 11.83 -20.65
N ASP A 53 -1.55 12.94 -20.71
CA ASP A 53 -1.12 13.58 -21.94
C ASP A 53 0.40 13.49 -22.10
N ARG A 54 0.83 12.55 -22.96
CA ARG A 54 2.25 12.30 -23.20
C ARG A 54 2.93 13.48 -23.90
N HIS A 55 2.22 14.19 -24.79
CA HIS A 55 2.78 15.34 -25.49
C HIS A 55 3.01 16.50 -24.54
N PHE A 56 2.01 16.83 -23.73
CA PHE A 56 2.15 17.83 -22.67
C PHE A 56 3.33 17.52 -21.75
N CYS A 57 3.45 16.28 -21.32
CA CYS A 57 4.56 15.89 -20.43
C CYS A 57 5.92 16.05 -21.08
N ALA A 58 6.04 15.76 -22.37
CA ALA A 58 7.30 15.89 -23.11
C ALA A 58 7.72 17.35 -23.33
N GLU A 59 6.76 18.24 -23.60
CA GLU A 59 7.06 19.61 -24.00
C GLU A 59 7.03 20.60 -22.83
N GLU A 60 6.19 20.35 -21.80
CA GLU A 60 5.85 21.35 -20.80
C GLU A 60 6.22 20.95 -19.37
N THR A 61 6.79 19.73 -19.16
CA THR A 61 7.19 19.29 -17.82
C THR A 61 8.64 18.86 -17.74
N GLU A 62 9.24 18.95 -16.55
CA GLU A 62 10.58 18.47 -16.27
C GLU A 62 10.70 16.93 -16.38
N TRP A 63 9.60 16.22 -16.36
CA TRP A 63 9.54 14.75 -16.35
C TRP A 63 9.74 14.13 -17.74
N GLY A 64 9.39 14.84 -18.82
CA GLY A 64 9.48 14.34 -20.19
C GLY A 64 8.54 13.18 -20.55
N GLN A 65 7.75 12.70 -19.59
CA GLN A 65 6.82 11.57 -19.72
C GLN A 65 5.74 11.63 -18.64
N PRO A 66 4.58 10.96 -18.83
CA PRO A 66 3.52 10.95 -17.82
C PRO A 66 3.99 10.38 -16.48
N LEU A 67 3.76 11.15 -15.42
CA LEU A 67 3.97 10.74 -14.06
C LEU A 67 2.80 9.85 -13.59
N MET A 68 3.08 8.74 -12.94
CA MET A 68 2.02 7.91 -12.35
C MET A 68 1.26 8.69 -11.29
N ASN A 69 -0.07 8.55 -11.30
CA ASN A 69 -0.93 9.18 -10.31
C ASN A 69 -0.54 8.72 -8.89
N SER A 70 -0.25 9.66 -8.01
CA SER A 70 0.23 9.35 -6.66
C SER A 70 -0.77 8.57 -5.82
N LEU A 71 -2.08 8.82 -6.00
CA LEU A 71 -3.11 8.06 -5.30
C LEU A 71 -3.24 6.62 -5.83
N PHE A 72 -2.95 6.39 -7.12
CA PHE A 72 -2.79 5.05 -7.66
C PHE A 72 -1.60 4.35 -7.00
N THR A 73 -0.45 5.02 -6.90
CA THR A 73 0.75 4.48 -6.26
C THR A 73 0.50 4.11 -4.79
N LEU A 74 -0.19 4.98 -4.05
CA LEU A 74 -0.62 4.72 -2.67
C LEU A 74 -1.53 3.48 -2.58
N GLY A 75 -2.55 3.41 -3.44
CA GLY A 75 -3.47 2.28 -3.50
C GLY A 75 -2.78 0.96 -3.84
N LEU A 76 -1.85 0.99 -4.81
CA LEU A 76 -1.05 -0.17 -5.22
C LEU A 76 -0.15 -0.67 -4.06
N MET A 77 0.54 0.24 -3.38
CA MET A 77 1.38 -0.08 -2.21
C MET A 77 0.58 -0.84 -1.14
N ILE A 78 -0.59 -0.34 -0.79
CA ILE A 78 -1.45 -0.99 0.21
C ILE A 78 -1.99 -2.31 -0.35
N GLY A 79 -2.44 -2.34 -1.61
CA GLY A 79 -2.95 -3.54 -2.27
C GLY A 79 -1.94 -4.69 -2.26
N ILE A 80 -0.66 -4.42 -2.52
CA ILE A 80 0.43 -5.41 -2.45
C ILE A 80 0.52 -6.02 -1.05
N SER A 81 0.39 -5.21 0.00
CA SER A 81 0.48 -5.68 1.38
C SER A 81 -0.69 -6.57 1.80
N VAL A 82 -1.86 -6.41 1.18
CA VAL A 82 -3.09 -7.11 1.58
C VAL A 82 -2.95 -8.61 1.43
N SER A 83 -2.38 -9.09 0.32
CA SER A 83 -2.28 -10.53 0.02
C SER A 83 -1.50 -11.30 1.07
N ASP A 84 -0.47 -10.71 1.64
CA ASP A 84 0.41 -11.36 2.61
C ASP A 84 -0.05 -11.16 4.06
N LEU A 85 -0.75 -10.05 4.36
CA LEU A 85 -1.01 -9.65 5.75
C LEU A 85 -2.48 -9.69 6.16
N THR A 86 -3.41 -9.19 5.33
CA THR A 86 -4.69 -8.76 5.87
C THR A 86 -5.93 -9.30 5.16
N VAL A 87 -5.76 -10.22 4.21
CA VAL A 87 -6.91 -10.83 3.49
C VAL A 87 -7.85 -11.54 4.45
N GLY A 88 -9.07 -11.03 4.59
CA GLY A 88 -10.11 -11.60 5.44
C GLY A 88 -10.03 -11.20 6.90
N THR A 89 -8.95 -10.57 7.36
CA THR A 89 -8.78 -10.14 8.77
C THR A 89 -8.97 -8.64 9.00
N THR A 90 -8.98 -7.83 7.95
CA THR A 90 -9.30 -6.40 8.07
C THR A 90 -10.80 -6.19 8.25
N ILE A 91 -11.17 -5.37 9.25
CA ILE A 91 -12.53 -4.88 9.47
C ILE A 91 -12.73 -3.55 8.75
N ALA A 92 -11.79 -2.61 8.93
CA ALA A 92 -11.84 -1.28 8.33
C ALA A 92 -10.46 -0.63 8.25
N ASN A 93 -10.31 0.31 7.34
CA ASN A 93 -9.23 1.29 7.34
C ASN A 93 -9.69 2.50 8.16
N LEU A 94 -8.94 2.87 9.20
CA LEU A 94 -9.32 3.96 10.12
C LEU A 94 -8.74 5.30 9.70
N GLY A 95 -7.61 5.30 9.01
CA GLY A 95 -6.96 6.51 8.57
C GLY A 95 -5.56 6.30 8.04
N MET A 96 -5.05 7.35 7.41
CA MET A 96 -3.69 7.43 6.88
C MET A 96 -3.08 8.78 7.27
N GLU A 97 -1.81 8.77 7.60
CA GLU A 97 -1.04 9.96 7.95
C GLU A 97 0.39 9.85 7.40
N GLU A 98 1.09 10.96 7.36
CA GLU A 98 2.47 11.03 6.85
C GLU A 98 2.61 10.38 5.46
N VAL A 99 1.65 10.67 4.57
CA VAL A 99 1.68 10.18 3.19
C VAL A 99 2.64 11.03 2.38
N THR A 100 3.69 10.41 1.84
CA THR A 100 4.72 11.09 1.03
C THR A 100 5.06 10.31 -0.23
N PHE A 101 5.52 11.02 -1.25
CA PHE A 101 5.95 10.49 -2.55
C PHE A 101 7.32 11.07 -2.90
N PRO A 102 8.42 10.55 -2.28
CA PRO A 102 9.75 11.16 -2.37
C PRO A 102 10.39 11.10 -3.77
N HIS A 103 10.06 10.07 -4.55
CA HIS A 103 10.55 9.92 -5.93
C HIS A 103 9.39 9.62 -6.87
N PRO A 104 9.46 10.12 -8.12
CA PRO A 104 8.45 9.84 -9.13
C PRO A 104 8.42 8.35 -9.50
N LEU A 105 7.22 7.89 -9.89
CA LEU A 105 7.00 6.58 -10.48
C LEU A 105 6.54 6.78 -11.92
N PHE A 106 7.10 6.02 -12.85
CA PHE A 106 6.80 6.12 -14.27
C PHE A 106 6.31 4.80 -14.85
N GLU A 107 5.74 4.85 -16.04
CA GLU A 107 5.43 3.67 -16.85
C GLU A 107 6.66 2.75 -16.95
N ASN A 108 6.44 1.44 -16.83
CA ASN A 108 7.45 0.37 -16.82
C ASN A 108 8.29 0.25 -15.54
N ASP A 109 8.12 1.11 -14.57
CA ASP A 109 8.68 0.86 -13.25
C ASP A 109 8.02 -0.36 -12.59
N THR A 110 8.81 -1.12 -11.84
CA THR A 110 8.32 -2.29 -11.09
C THR A 110 8.35 -2.00 -9.60
N VAL A 111 7.17 -2.00 -9.00
CA VAL A 111 6.97 -1.70 -7.58
C VAL A 111 7.08 -2.96 -6.74
N HIS A 112 7.83 -2.87 -5.64
CA HIS A 112 7.83 -3.81 -4.53
C HIS A 112 7.63 -3.05 -3.21
N CYS A 113 7.15 -3.73 -2.17
CA CYS A 113 6.73 -3.05 -0.95
C CYS A 113 7.21 -3.78 0.30
N THR A 114 7.34 -3.00 1.38
CA THR A 114 7.51 -3.49 2.74
C THR A 114 6.45 -2.92 3.65
N THR A 115 6.17 -3.62 4.75
CA THR A 115 5.28 -3.14 5.81
C THR A 115 5.90 -3.38 7.17
N GLU A 116 6.09 -2.34 7.93
CA GLU A 116 6.55 -2.36 9.32
C GLU A 116 5.35 -2.22 10.27
N ILE A 117 5.36 -2.98 11.36
CA ILE A 117 4.36 -2.87 12.43
C ILE A 117 4.86 -1.86 13.45
N LEU A 118 4.27 -0.66 13.47
CA LEU A 118 4.65 0.40 14.39
C LEU A 118 4.05 0.24 15.78
N GLY A 119 2.86 -0.35 15.86
CA GLY A 119 2.15 -0.52 17.12
C GLY A 119 0.87 -1.32 16.98
N LYS A 120 0.38 -1.81 18.12
CA LYS A 120 -0.91 -2.48 18.20
C LYS A 120 -1.58 -2.24 19.55
N ARG A 121 -2.90 -2.16 19.55
CA ARG A 121 -3.70 -2.12 20.77
C ARG A 121 -5.06 -2.77 20.56
N GLU A 122 -5.61 -3.38 21.59
CA GLU A 122 -6.98 -3.89 21.55
C GLU A 122 -7.99 -2.74 21.43
N SER A 123 -9.14 -3.04 20.87
CA SER A 123 -10.24 -2.10 20.78
C SER A 123 -10.99 -1.99 22.12
N ASN A 124 -11.16 -0.77 22.61
CA ASN A 124 -11.96 -0.53 23.82
C ASN A 124 -13.47 -0.67 23.57
N SER A 125 -13.91 -0.47 22.33
CA SER A 125 -15.34 -0.43 21.96
C SER A 125 -15.87 -1.70 21.33
N ARG A 126 -14.98 -2.58 20.85
CA ARG A 126 -15.37 -3.81 20.15
C ARG A 126 -14.53 -5.00 20.61
N PRO A 127 -15.08 -5.88 21.47
CA PRO A 127 -14.42 -7.14 21.84
C PRO A 127 -14.07 -7.98 20.59
N GLY A 128 -12.95 -8.67 20.63
CA GLY A 128 -12.48 -9.52 19.52
C GLY A 128 -11.88 -8.74 18.32
N ALA A 129 -11.55 -7.48 18.54
CA ALA A 129 -10.90 -6.64 17.52
C ALA A 129 -9.79 -5.77 18.12
N GLY A 130 -8.84 -5.36 17.29
CA GLY A 130 -7.75 -4.48 17.65
C GLY A 130 -7.36 -3.52 16.54
N ILE A 131 -6.55 -2.55 16.88
CA ILE A 131 -6.03 -1.54 15.94
C ILE A 131 -4.55 -1.78 15.75
N LEU A 132 -4.13 -1.94 14.50
CA LEU A 132 -2.74 -2.00 14.08
C LEU A 132 -2.31 -0.67 13.47
N GLN A 133 -1.07 -0.28 13.77
CA GLN A 133 -0.39 0.83 13.11
C GLN A 133 0.69 0.26 12.20
N PHE A 134 0.53 0.49 10.91
CA PHE A 134 1.46 0.09 9.85
C PHE A 134 2.27 1.29 9.36
N CYS A 135 3.52 1.06 8.96
CA CYS A 135 4.24 1.91 8.02
C CYS A 135 4.45 1.12 6.74
N HIS A 136 3.78 1.51 5.66
CA HIS A 136 3.96 0.92 4.34
C HIS A 136 4.96 1.74 3.55
N ARG A 137 5.86 1.05 2.82
CA ARG A 137 6.83 1.67 1.91
C ARG A 137 6.81 0.95 0.58
N ALA A 138 6.77 1.73 -0.50
CA ALA A 138 6.88 1.22 -1.86
C ALA A 138 8.18 1.72 -2.50
N TYR A 139 8.85 0.83 -3.19
CA TYR A 139 10.11 1.09 -3.90
C TYR A 139 9.98 0.69 -5.36
N ASN A 140 10.71 1.38 -6.23
CA ASN A 140 10.85 0.94 -7.61
C ASN A 140 11.97 -0.13 -7.75
N GLN A 141 12.23 -0.61 -8.96
CA GLN A 141 13.25 -1.63 -9.25
C GLN A 141 14.70 -1.22 -8.89
N ASN A 142 14.94 0.05 -8.64
CA ASN A 142 16.25 0.61 -8.25
C ASN A 142 16.29 0.96 -6.75
N ASP A 143 15.39 0.40 -5.95
CA ASP A 143 15.24 0.64 -4.51
C ASP A 143 15.02 2.11 -4.13
N LYS A 144 14.46 2.92 -5.05
CA LYS A 144 14.05 4.29 -4.75
C LYS A 144 12.68 4.29 -4.08
N LEU A 145 12.57 4.95 -2.93
CA LEU A 145 11.31 5.09 -2.21
C LEU A 145 10.35 5.98 -3.03
N VAL A 146 9.27 5.40 -3.53
CA VAL A 146 8.28 6.09 -4.37
C VAL A 146 7.00 6.45 -3.61
N ALA A 147 6.71 5.77 -2.51
CA ALA A 147 5.63 6.13 -1.59
C ALA A 147 5.91 5.60 -0.18
N GLU A 148 5.50 6.37 0.83
CA GLU A 148 5.44 5.95 2.22
C GLU A 148 4.14 6.45 2.84
N CYS A 149 3.58 5.65 3.77
CA CYS A 149 2.36 6.03 4.48
C CYS A 149 2.28 5.30 5.82
N ARG A 150 1.88 6.02 6.87
CA ARG A 150 1.42 5.41 8.12
C ARG A 150 -0.08 5.19 8.03
N ARG A 151 -0.53 4.00 8.40
CA ARG A 151 -1.94 3.60 8.30
C ARG A 151 -2.41 2.93 9.59
N GLN A 152 -3.61 3.26 10.03
CA GLN A 152 -4.29 2.55 11.10
C GLN A 152 -5.37 1.64 10.50
N ALA A 153 -5.30 0.35 10.81
CA ALA A 153 -6.28 -0.63 10.39
C ALA A 153 -6.95 -1.31 11.59
N PHE A 154 -8.26 -1.47 11.48
CA PHE A 154 -9.07 -2.22 12.43
C PHE A 154 -9.12 -3.68 12.01
N MET A 155 -8.70 -4.58 12.88
CA MET A 155 -8.42 -5.97 12.56
C MET A 155 -9.19 -6.94 13.47
N HIS A 156 -9.58 -8.08 12.90
CA HIS A 156 -10.10 -9.19 13.68
C HIS A 156 -9.01 -9.83 14.55
N MET A 157 -9.34 -10.09 15.79
CA MET A 157 -8.60 -11.02 16.64
C MET A 157 -8.93 -12.46 16.25
N ARG A 158 -8.11 -13.40 16.69
CA ARG A 158 -8.33 -14.84 16.49
C ARG A 158 -9.66 -15.23 17.15
N PRO A 159 -10.52 -16.00 16.47
CA PRO A 159 -11.70 -16.59 17.11
C PRO A 159 -11.30 -17.43 18.32
N ARG A 160 -12.01 -17.28 19.41
CA ARG A 160 -11.83 -18.09 20.63
C ARG A 160 -12.59 -19.40 20.50
#